data_95ef443cacf905825850e4effc75ae4c
#
_entry.id   95ef443cacf905825850e4effc75ae4c
#
_cell.length_a   1.000
_cell.length_b   1.000
_cell.length_c   1.000
_cell.angle_alpha   90.00
_cell.angle_beta   90.00
_cell.angle_gamma   90.00
#
_symmetry.space_group_name_H-M   'P 1'
#
loop_
_entity.id
_entity.type
_entity.pdbx_description
1 polymer ?
#
loop_
_entity_poly.entity_id
_entity_poly.type
_entity_poly.pdbx_seq_one_letter_code
_entity_poly.pdbx_strand_id
1 'polypeptide(L)'
;MLSINDLYGRKVYVPKKAKKKKGAEPDEIKLGKLGKVHMAVFSPDGREVVGFLVTRPDIVGMVKRPDAFLAWDSFRILDDGTLCLTREGDGLDDAARKRLGVDWDSCVMWEGMDAKTASGKKLGYVSNADFDAKTGLVGSFYVGDGGVARALVGTFQIPASMVKGYSNGCMIVDDAAANIELGGGAAAKAGEGFAKAKVKGSEAAHKA
;
A
#
# COMPACT_ATOMS: atom_id res chain seq x y z
N MET A 1 -1.83 -11.34 -2.73
CA MET A 1 -1.62 -10.12 -1.93
C MET A 1 -0.79 -9.17 -2.75
N LEU A 2 -1.11 -7.88 -2.73
CA LEU A 2 -0.31 -6.79 -3.29
C LEU A 2 0.29 -5.98 -2.14
N SER A 3 1.52 -5.53 -2.31
CA SER A 3 2.14 -4.59 -1.39
C SER A 3 1.81 -3.16 -1.84
N ILE A 4 1.44 -2.30 -0.89
CA ILE A 4 1.17 -0.88 -1.18
C ILE A 4 2.42 -0.21 -1.75
N ASN A 5 3.60 -0.52 -1.20
CA ASN A 5 4.86 0.04 -1.68
C ASN A 5 5.16 -0.31 -3.15
N ASP A 6 4.65 -1.45 -3.64
CA ASP A 6 4.80 -1.81 -5.05
C ASP A 6 3.97 -0.93 -5.99
N LEU A 7 2.97 -0.24 -5.46
CA LEU A 7 2.11 0.65 -6.23
C LEU A 7 2.59 2.11 -6.21
N TYR A 8 3.36 2.51 -5.21
CA TYR A 8 3.84 3.88 -5.08
C TYR A 8 4.72 4.31 -6.24
N GLY A 9 4.52 5.55 -6.69
CA GLY A 9 5.22 6.13 -7.82
C GLY A 9 4.81 5.57 -9.19
N ARG A 10 3.98 4.50 -9.24
CA ARG A 10 3.50 3.97 -10.52
C ARG A 10 2.65 4.99 -11.24
N LYS A 11 2.79 5.03 -12.56
CA LYS A 11 2.01 5.91 -13.42
C LYS A 11 0.58 5.41 -13.51
N VAL A 12 -0.37 6.35 -13.48
CA VAL A 12 -1.80 6.09 -13.67
C VAL A 12 -2.24 6.73 -14.97
N TYR A 13 -2.90 5.94 -15.80
CA TYR A 13 -3.46 6.39 -17.08
C TYR A 13 -4.97 6.21 -17.08
N VAL A 14 -5.63 7.10 -17.81
CA VAL A 14 -7.07 7.07 -18.05
C VAL A 14 -7.32 6.94 -19.56
N PRO A 15 -8.32 6.17 -19.99
CA PRO A 15 -8.73 6.15 -21.39
C PRO A 15 -9.14 7.55 -21.83
N LYS A 16 -8.67 7.98 -23.00
CA LYS A 16 -9.13 9.22 -23.62
C LYS A 16 -10.22 8.89 -24.62
N LYS A 17 -11.36 9.53 -24.49
CA LYS A 17 -12.41 9.44 -25.53
C LYS A 17 -11.81 9.90 -26.86
N ALA A 18 -11.76 9.00 -27.83
CA ALA A 18 -11.38 9.37 -29.19
C ALA A 18 -12.37 10.40 -29.72
N LYS A 19 -11.87 11.54 -30.21
CA LYS A 19 -12.72 12.45 -31.00
C LYS A 19 -13.11 11.70 -32.26
N LYS A 20 -14.39 11.33 -32.42
CA LYS A 20 -14.91 10.66 -33.61
C LYS A 20 -14.54 11.48 -34.84
N LYS A 21 -13.51 11.10 -35.57
CA LYS A 21 -13.29 11.55 -36.94
C LYS A 21 -14.16 10.66 -37.84
N LYS A 22 -15.02 11.30 -38.68
CA LYS A 22 -15.85 10.61 -39.66
C LYS A 22 -14.89 9.79 -40.57
N GLY A 23 -14.98 8.44 -40.54
CA GLY A 23 -14.28 7.56 -41.49
C GLY A 23 -13.00 6.87 -40.95
N ALA A 24 -12.74 6.86 -39.64
CA ALA A 24 -11.61 6.12 -39.05
C ALA A 24 -12.04 4.74 -38.58
N GLU A 25 -11.17 3.73 -38.78
CA GLU A 25 -11.27 2.39 -38.17
C GLU A 25 -11.38 2.46 -36.64
N PRO A 26 -11.86 1.37 -35.95
CA PRO A 26 -12.03 1.37 -34.51
C PRO A 26 -10.68 1.67 -33.81
N ASP A 27 -10.64 2.86 -33.22
CA ASP A 27 -9.44 3.50 -32.68
C ASP A 27 -8.76 2.70 -31.57
N GLU A 28 -7.44 2.62 -31.62
CA GLU A 28 -6.59 2.40 -30.46
C GLU A 28 -7.02 3.32 -29.31
N ILE A 29 -7.35 2.74 -28.15
CA ILE A 29 -7.71 3.50 -26.95
C ILE A 29 -6.47 4.33 -26.55
N LYS A 30 -6.50 5.63 -26.87
CA LYS A 30 -5.43 6.55 -26.45
C LYS A 30 -5.49 6.74 -24.94
N LEU A 31 -4.40 6.42 -24.26
CA LEU A 31 -4.28 6.63 -22.83
C LEU A 31 -3.78 8.05 -22.53
N GLY A 32 -4.41 8.70 -21.56
CA GLY A 32 -3.96 9.98 -21.00
C GLY A 32 -3.37 9.78 -19.63
N LYS A 33 -2.18 10.33 -19.38
CA LYS A 33 -1.56 10.27 -18.06
C LYS A 33 -2.38 11.10 -17.06
N LEU A 34 -2.84 10.44 -15.96
CA LEU A 34 -3.49 11.09 -14.83
C LEU A 34 -2.45 11.64 -13.85
N GLY A 35 -1.49 10.81 -13.47
CA GLY A 35 -0.49 11.14 -12.48
C GLY A 35 0.35 9.95 -12.05
N LYS A 36 0.74 9.97 -10.76
CA LYS A 36 1.44 8.86 -10.10
C LYS A 36 0.79 8.55 -8.75
N VAL A 37 0.73 7.28 -8.38
CA VAL A 37 0.28 6.86 -7.05
C VAL A 37 1.18 7.50 -5.99
N HIS A 38 0.55 8.13 -5.01
CA HIS A 38 1.23 8.88 -3.96
C HIS A 38 1.02 8.27 -2.58
N MET A 39 -0.22 7.92 -2.22
CA MET A 39 -0.56 7.45 -0.89
C MET A 39 -1.78 6.52 -0.94
N ALA A 40 -1.82 5.52 -0.07
CA ALA A 40 -2.99 4.67 0.11
C ALA A 40 -3.96 5.29 1.11
N VAL A 41 -5.25 5.10 0.85
CA VAL A 41 -6.36 5.53 1.72
C VAL A 41 -7.08 4.28 2.22
N PHE A 42 -7.30 4.22 3.52
CA PHE A 42 -7.93 3.10 4.19
C PHE A 42 -9.33 3.48 4.71
N SER A 43 -10.16 2.47 4.88
CA SER A 43 -11.47 2.59 5.54
C SER A 43 -11.37 3.21 6.94
N PRO A 44 -12.48 3.70 7.51
CA PRO A 44 -12.47 4.29 8.87
C PRO A 44 -11.94 3.36 9.96
N ASP A 45 -12.16 2.05 9.84
CA ASP A 45 -11.59 1.06 10.76
C ASP A 45 -10.12 0.71 10.44
N GLY A 46 -9.61 1.24 9.32
CA GLY A 46 -8.22 1.11 8.88
C GLY A 46 -7.82 -0.24 8.33
N ARG A 47 -8.77 -1.15 8.06
CA ARG A 47 -8.48 -2.54 7.69
C ARG A 47 -8.70 -2.88 6.21
N GLU A 48 -9.20 -1.93 5.44
CA GLU A 48 -9.46 -2.08 4.02
C GLU A 48 -8.84 -0.93 3.24
N VAL A 49 -8.19 -1.20 2.13
CA VAL A 49 -7.73 -0.19 1.18
C VAL A 49 -8.94 0.24 0.35
N VAL A 50 -9.40 1.47 0.50
CA VAL A 50 -10.50 2.04 -0.29
C VAL A 50 -10.01 2.67 -1.59
N GLY A 51 -8.74 3.03 -1.68
CA GLY A 51 -8.14 3.58 -2.89
C GLY A 51 -6.80 4.23 -2.65
N PHE A 52 -6.41 5.04 -3.63
CA PHE A 52 -5.11 5.71 -3.66
C PHE A 52 -5.25 7.17 -4.03
N LEU A 53 -4.44 8.02 -3.43
CA LEU A 53 -4.22 9.38 -3.90
C LEU A 53 -3.20 9.35 -5.05
N VAL A 54 -3.52 10.05 -6.11
CA VAL A 54 -2.72 10.14 -7.34
C VAL A 54 -2.31 11.57 -7.55
N THR A 55 -1.02 11.87 -7.38
CA THR A 55 -0.46 13.20 -7.63
C THR A 55 -0.56 13.55 -9.11
N ARG A 56 -1.26 14.64 -9.41
CA ARG A 56 -1.45 15.13 -10.79
C ARG A 56 -0.30 16.04 -11.21
N PRO A 57 0.08 16.07 -12.50
CA PRO A 57 1.02 17.05 -13.02
C PRO A 57 0.52 18.48 -12.80
N ASP A 58 1.43 19.39 -12.48
CA ASP A 58 1.12 20.81 -12.35
C ASP A 58 0.59 21.42 -13.65
N ILE A 59 -0.26 22.43 -13.52
CA ILE A 59 -0.72 23.22 -14.68
C ILE A 59 0.34 24.28 -14.94
N VAL A 60 0.88 24.28 -16.18
CA VAL A 60 1.89 25.26 -16.62
C VAL A 60 3.11 25.35 -15.67
N GLY A 61 3.41 24.27 -14.96
CA GLY A 61 4.59 24.19 -14.08
C GLY A 61 4.53 25.01 -12.78
N MET A 62 3.43 25.71 -12.50
CA MET A 62 3.34 26.59 -11.32
C MET A 62 2.12 26.36 -10.43
N VAL A 63 1.04 25.79 -10.96
CA VAL A 63 -0.19 25.60 -10.16
C VAL A 63 -0.33 24.12 -9.81
N LYS A 64 -0.14 23.81 -8.52
CA LYS A 64 -0.38 22.48 -7.98
C LYS A 64 -1.86 22.11 -8.10
N ARG A 65 -2.11 20.93 -8.61
CA ARG A 65 -3.46 20.35 -8.63
C ARG A 65 -3.65 19.48 -7.40
N PRO A 66 -4.85 19.47 -6.79
CA PRO A 66 -5.14 18.50 -5.75
C PRO A 66 -4.99 17.07 -6.31
N ASP A 67 -4.55 16.16 -5.44
CA ASP A 67 -4.45 14.75 -5.80
C ASP A 67 -5.81 14.22 -6.23
N ALA A 68 -5.82 13.31 -7.20
CA ALA A 68 -7.01 12.56 -7.56
C ALA A 68 -7.16 11.36 -6.63
N PHE A 69 -8.38 11.05 -6.24
CA PHE A 69 -8.69 9.78 -5.61
C PHE A 69 -8.98 8.72 -6.67
N LEU A 70 -8.26 7.60 -6.63
CA LEU A 70 -8.45 6.42 -7.48
C LEU A 70 -8.94 5.27 -6.61
N ALA A 71 -10.17 4.79 -6.85
CA ALA A 71 -10.72 3.66 -6.11
C ALA A 71 -9.93 2.37 -6.39
N TRP A 72 -9.74 1.56 -5.35
CA TRP A 72 -8.92 0.34 -5.40
C TRP A 72 -9.41 -0.69 -6.44
N ASP A 73 -10.70 -0.73 -6.72
CA ASP A 73 -11.35 -1.66 -7.66
C ASP A 73 -11.48 -1.10 -9.09
N SER A 74 -10.90 0.07 -9.35
CA SER A 74 -11.14 0.83 -10.57
C SER A 74 -9.96 0.90 -11.52
N PHE A 75 -8.94 0.08 -11.30
CA PHE A 75 -7.80 -0.01 -12.20
C PHE A 75 -7.34 -1.45 -12.41
N ARG A 76 -6.56 -1.64 -13.45
CA ARG A 76 -5.78 -2.86 -13.69
C ARG A 76 -4.30 -2.49 -13.81
N ILE A 77 -3.44 -3.42 -13.41
CA ILE A 77 -1.99 -3.30 -13.59
C ILE A 77 -1.66 -3.89 -14.96
N LEU A 78 -0.98 -3.12 -15.78
CA LEU A 78 -0.47 -3.56 -17.10
C LEU A 78 0.88 -4.27 -16.93
N ASP A 79 1.35 -4.95 -17.99
CA ASP A 79 2.60 -5.73 -17.98
C ASP A 79 3.84 -4.88 -17.67
N ASP A 80 3.82 -3.60 -18.02
CA ASP A 80 4.86 -2.63 -17.69
C ASP A 80 4.75 -2.07 -16.26
N GLY A 81 3.79 -2.56 -15.48
CA GLY A 81 3.50 -2.09 -14.11
C GLY A 81 2.70 -0.80 -14.03
N THR A 82 2.26 -0.24 -15.15
CA THR A 82 1.41 0.95 -15.20
C THR A 82 -0.01 0.61 -14.75
N LEU A 83 -0.66 1.54 -14.05
CA LEU A 83 -2.07 1.42 -13.67
C LEU A 83 -2.95 2.06 -14.74
N CYS A 84 -3.92 1.30 -15.24
CA CYS A 84 -4.88 1.79 -16.21
C CYS A 84 -6.29 1.79 -15.60
N LEU A 85 -6.96 2.95 -15.61
CA LEU A 85 -8.33 3.08 -15.11
C LEU A 85 -9.26 2.18 -15.93
N THR A 86 -10.12 1.42 -15.24
CA THR A 86 -11.11 0.53 -15.84
C THR A 86 -12.53 1.05 -15.72
N ARG A 87 -12.81 1.94 -14.76
CA ARG A 87 -14.13 2.53 -14.49
C ARG A 87 -14.10 4.03 -14.75
N GLU A 88 -14.40 4.43 -15.98
CA GLU A 88 -14.30 5.85 -16.41
C GLU A 88 -15.30 6.79 -15.74
N GLY A 89 -16.47 6.27 -15.35
CA GLY A 89 -17.58 7.10 -14.85
C GLY A 89 -17.52 7.33 -13.34
N ASP A 90 -17.07 6.34 -12.57
CA ASP A 90 -17.18 6.29 -11.11
C ASP A 90 -15.95 5.68 -10.42
N GLY A 91 -14.82 5.64 -11.09
CA GLY A 91 -13.55 5.14 -10.57
C GLY A 91 -12.67 6.20 -9.93
N LEU A 92 -12.99 7.49 -10.07
CA LEU A 92 -12.17 8.62 -9.63
C LEU A 92 -12.96 9.62 -8.79
N ASP A 93 -12.24 10.30 -7.91
CA ASP A 93 -12.67 11.48 -7.14
C ASP A 93 -14.01 11.27 -6.42
N ASP A 94 -14.91 12.26 -6.40
CA ASP A 94 -16.17 12.21 -5.67
C ASP A 94 -17.13 11.14 -6.18
N ALA A 95 -17.09 10.83 -7.46
CA ALA A 95 -17.92 9.76 -8.03
C ALA A 95 -17.53 8.40 -7.45
N ALA A 96 -16.23 8.14 -7.30
CA ALA A 96 -15.72 6.92 -6.68
C ALA A 96 -16.04 6.85 -5.19
N ARG A 97 -15.84 7.94 -4.44
CA ARG A 97 -16.17 8.04 -3.01
C ARG A 97 -17.65 7.77 -2.76
N LYS A 98 -18.52 8.40 -3.54
CA LYS A 98 -19.98 8.21 -3.46
C LYS A 98 -20.39 6.76 -3.76
N ARG A 99 -19.81 6.16 -4.79
CA ARG A 99 -20.08 4.76 -5.16
C ARG A 99 -19.66 3.77 -4.08
N LEU A 100 -18.48 3.99 -3.49
CA LEU A 100 -17.97 3.13 -2.41
C LEU A 100 -18.74 3.32 -1.10
N GLY A 101 -19.52 4.40 -0.95
CA GLY A 101 -20.24 4.70 0.28
C GLY A 101 -19.34 4.97 1.48
N VAL A 102 -18.11 5.41 1.23
CA VAL A 102 -17.09 5.60 2.27
C VAL A 102 -17.24 6.99 2.89
N ASP A 103 -17.27 7.05 4.22
CA ASP A 103 -17.12 8.31 4.96
C ASP A 103 -15.67 8.79 4.85
N TRP A 104 -15.47 9.72 3.91
CA TRP A 104 -14.14 10.22 3.55
C TRP A 104 -13.41 10.89 4.70
N ASP A 105 -14.12 11.63 5.55
CA ASP A 105 -13.54 12.39 6.65
C ASP A 105 -13.05 11.49 7.78
N SER A 106 -13.56 10.27 7.83
CA SER A 106 -13.16 9.22 8.78
C SER A 106 -12.09 8.27 8.20
N CYS A 107 -11.77 8.36 6.91
CA CYS A 107 -10.74 7.54 6.28
C CYS A 107 -9.35 7.82 6.87
N VAL A 108 -8.51 6.79 6.89
CA VAL A 108 -7.18 6.86 7.50
C VAL A 108 -6.09 6.68 6.44
N MET A 109 -5.00 7.40 6.61
CA MET A 109 -3.76 7.25 5.84
C MET A 109 -2.67 6.78 6.80
N TRP A 110 -2.40 5.47 6.82
CA TRP A 110 -1.51 4.88 7.81
C TRP A 110 -0.03 5.15 7.58
N GLU A 111 0.39 5.35 6.33
CA GLU A 111 1.81 5.49 6.00
C GLU A 111 2.47 6.65 6.74
N GLY A 112 3.61 6.37 7.35
CA GLY A 112 4.35 7.34 8.15
C GLY A 112 3.76 7.60 9.53
N MET A 113 2.58 7.04 9.86
CA MET A 113 1.94 7.23 11.16
C MET A 113 2.61 6.35 12.22
N ASP A 114 2.81 6.90 13.42
CA ASP A 114 3.30 6.15 14.57
C ASP A 114 2.34 4.99 14.91
N ALA A 115 2.90 3.84 15.26
CA ALA A 115 2.17 2.69 15.78
C ALA A 115 2.52 2.43 17.25
N LYS A 116 1.49 2.21 18.06
CA LYS A 116 1.60 1.92 19.50
C LYS A 116 0.67 0.80 19.89
N THR A 117 1.06 0.04 20.91
CA THR A 117 0.14 -0.89 21.55
C THR A 117 -0.92 -0.15 22.37
N ALA A 118 -1.99 -0.83 22.73
CA ALA A 118 -3.05 -0.27 23.59
C ALA A 118 -2.51 0.21 24.95
N SER A 119 -1.49 -0.44 25.49
CA SER A 119 -0.76 -0.04 26.71
C SER A 119 0.23 1.11 26.51
N GLY A 120 0.39 1.61 25.25
CA GLY A 120 1.24 2.77 24.94
C GLY A 120 2.69 2.45 24.55
N LYS A 121 3.07 1.18 24.42
CA LYS A 121 4.41 0.80 23.93
C LYS A 121 4.55 1.20 22.47
N LYS A 122 5.56 1.99 22.16
CA LYS A 122 5.90 2.38 20.77
C LYS A 122 6.48 1.19 20.01
N LEU A 123 6.03 0.99 18.76
CA LEU A 123 6.51 -0.06 17.86
C LEU A 123 7.27 0.50 16.65
N GLY A 124 7.24 1.81 16.44
CA GLY A 124 7.76 2.51 15.29
C GLY A 124 6.65 3.16 14.49
N TYR A 125 6.79 3.25 13.16
CA TYR A 125 5.75 3.80 12.28
C TYR A 125 5.41 2.83 11.15
N VAL A 126 4.20 3.00 10.61
CA VAL A 126 3.72 2.19 9.50
C VAL A 126 4.48 2.54 8.23
N SER A 127 5.12 1.56 7.63
CA SER A 127 5.95 1.74 6.44
C SER A 127 5.41 1.05 5.20
N ASN A 128 4.48 0.10 5.37
CA ASN A 128 3.87 -0.66 4.28
C ASN A 128 2.64 -1.42 4.78
N ALA A 129 1.82 -1.90 3.85
CA ALA A 129 0.78 -2.89 4.11
C ALA A 129 0.61 -3.82 2.91
N ASP A 130 0.24 -5.07 3.19
CA ASP A 130 -0.16 -6.04 2.17
C ASP A 130 -1.67 -6.19 2.18
N PHE A 131 -2.30 -6.14 1.01
CA PHE A 131 -3.74 -6.25 0.87
C PHE A 131 -4.13 -7.23 -0.24
N ASP A 132 -5.34 -7.75 -0.15
CA ASP A 132 -5.92 -8.57 -1.21
C ASP A 132 -6.44 -7.69 -2.35
N ALA A 133 -5.92 -7.89 -3.56
CA ALA A 133 -6.29 -7.09 -4.73
C ALA A 133 -7.74 -7.26 -5.19
N LYS A 134 -8.45 -8.32 -4.72
CA LYS A 134 -9.84 -8.58 -5.11
C LYS A 134 -10.84 -7.99 -4.12
N THR A 135 -10.45 -7.89 -2.85
CA THR A 135 -11.35 -7.46 -1.77
C THR A 135 -10.97 -6.13 -1.14
N GLY A 136 -9.74 -5.65 -1.34
CA GLY A 136 -9.20 -4.48 -0.65
C GLY A 136 -8.77 -4.77 0.80
N LEU A 137 -9.10 -5.94 1.35
CA LEU A 137 -8.80 -6.27 2.74
C LEU A 137 -7.30 -6.35 3.01
N VAL A 138 -6.86 -5.68 4.07
CA VAL A 138 -5.47 -5.71 4.52
C VAL A 138 -5.22 -7.00 5.28
N GLY A 139 -4.16 -7.70 4.91
CA GLY A 139 -3.66 -8.87 5.64
C GLY A 139 -2.74 -8.49 6.78
N SER A 140 -1.75 -7.64 6.49
CA SER A 140 -0.72 -7.23 7.45
C SER A 140 -0.24 -5.81 7.21
N PHE A 141 0.19 -5.16 8.29
CA PHE A 141 0.94 -3.91 8.29
C PHE A 141 2.39 -4.16 8.67
N TYR A 142 3.31 -3.41 8.07
CA TYR A 142 4.73 -3.43 8.40
C TYR A 142 5.07 -2.18 9.18
N VAL A 143 5.50 -2.39 10.42
CA VAL A 143 5.77 -1.32 11.39
C VAL A 143 7.20 -1.46 11.90
N GLY A 144 7.91 -0.35 12.02
CA GLY A 144 9.27 -0.34 12.53
C GLY A 144 9.90 1.03 12.45
N ASP A 145 11.13 1.13 12.95
CA ASP A 145 11.93 2.34 12.80
C ASP A 145 12.45 2.47 11.35
N GLY A 146 12.54 3.70 10.86
CA GLY A 146 12.92 3.93 9.47
C GLY A 146 14.40 3.87 9.18
N GLY A 147 14.72 3.96 7.87
CA GLY A 147 16.10 4.13 7.41
C GLY A 147 17.03 2.98 7.75
N VAL A 148 18.21 3.30 8.29
CA VAL A 148 19.25 2.33 8.61
C VAL A 148 18.82 1.34 9.69
N ALA A 149 18.06 1.78 10.70
CA ALA A 149 17.55 0.92 11.76
C ALA A 149 16.65 -0.18 11.21
N ARG A 150 15.77 0.14 10.25
CA ARG A 150 14.92 -0.84 9.55
C ARG A 150 15.74 -1.92 8.84
N ALA A 151 16.83 -1.53 8.20
CA ALA A 151 17.70 -2.48 7.49
C ALA A 151 18.44 -3.42 8.44
N LEU A 152 18.75 -2.97 9.65
CA LEU A 152 19.49 -3.73 10.66
C LEU A 152 18.58 -4.56 11.55
N VAL A 153 17.51 -3.97 12.07
CA VAL A 153 16.65 -4.57 13.12
C VAL A 153 15.45 -5.30 12.49
N GLY A 154 14.92 -4.81 11.37
CA GLY A 154 13.74 -5.38 10.72
C GLY A 154 12.46 -4.61 11.01
N THR A 155 11.32 -5.23 10.70
CA THR A 155 9.99 -4.67 10.90
C THR A 155 9.08 -5.68 11.61
N PHE A 156 8.14 -5.17 12.40
CA PHE A 156 7.02 -5.97 12.88
C PHE A 156 6.02 -6.17 11.74
N GLN A 157 5.68 -7.40 11.46
CA GLN A 157 4.57 -7.71 10.56
C GLN A 157 3.32 -7.93 11.41
N ILE A 158 2.50 -6.89 11.52
CA ILE A 158 1.32 -6.86 12.39
C ILE A 158 0.09 -7.27 11.57
N PRO A 159 -0.57 -8.39 11.89
CA PRO A 159 -1.84 -8.76 11.26
C PRO A 159 -2.88 -7.64 11.40
N ALA A 160 -3.66 -7.38 10.35
CA ALA A 160 -4.70 -6.35 10.38
C ALA A 160 -5.75 -6.60 11.48
N SER A 161 -5.97 -7.86 11.88
CA SER A 161 -6.86 -8.23 12.99
C SER A 161 -6.42 -7.67 14.35
N MET A 162 -5.12 -7.35 14.51
CA MET A 162 -4.60 -6.73 15.73
C MET A 162 -4.74 -5.21 15.74
N VAL A 163 -5.11 -4.57 14.62
CA VAL A 163 -5.35 -3.13 14.56
C VAL A 163 -6.66 -2.81 15.26
N LYS A 164 -6.60 -1.95 16.27
CA LYS A 164 -7.75 -1.46 17.03
C LYS A 164 -8.33 -0.16 16.49
N GLY A 165 -7.57 0.54 15.63
CA GLY A 165 -7.98 1.76 14.97
C GLY A 165 -7.02 2.92 15.17
N TYR A 166 -7.52 4.13 14.93
CA TYR A 166 -6.79 5.38 15.03
C TYR A 166 -7.09 6.08 16.36
N SER A 167 -6.06 6.57 17.03
CA SER A 167 -6.21 7.45 18.19
C SER A 167 -5.00 8.38 18.33
N ASN A 168 -5.26 9.66 18.56
CA ASN A 168 -4.24 10.69 18.85
C ASN A 168 -3.05 10.68 17.88
N GLY A 169 -3.31 10.60 16.58
CA GLY A 169 -2.26 10.61 15.55
C GLY A 169 -1.48 9.29 15.43
N CYS A 170 -1.96 8.20 16.01
CA CYS A 170 -1.28 6.92 16.03
C CYS A 170 -2.20 5.79 15.58
N MET A 171 -1.61 4.77 14.95
CA MET A 171 -2.22 3.44 14.83
C MET A 171 -2.16 2.75 16.18
N ILE A 172 -3.28 2.34 16.71
CA ILE A 172 -3.37 1.56 17.94
C ILE A 172 -3.55 0.09 17.60
N VAL A 173 -2.68 -0.73 18.15
CA VAL A 173 -2.71 -2.19 17.96
C VAL A 173 -2.85 -2.93 19.30
N ASP A 174 -3.17 -4.21 19.22
CA ASP A 174 -3.23 -5.08 20.40
C ASP A 174 -1.87 -5.16 21.10
N ASP A 175 -1.86 -5.31 22.42
CA ASP A 175 -0.62 -5.44 23.21
C ASP A 175 0.20 -6.67 22.83
N ALA A 176 -0.44 -7.72 22.34
CA ALA A 176 0.23 -8.92 21.85
C ALA A 176 1.13 -8.62 20.63
N ALA A 177 0.91 -7.54 19.89
CA ALA A 177 1.77 -7.12 18.80
C ALA A 177 3.21 -6.79 19.25
N ALA A 178 3.38 -6.42 20.51
CA ALA A 178 4.72 -6.17 21.07
C ALA A 178 5.60 -7.42 21.25
N ASN A 179 5.02 -8.61 21.11
CA ASN A 179 5.69 -9.90 21.23
C ASN A 179 5.94 -10.54 19.84
N ILE A 180 5.53 -9.90 18.77
CA ILE A 180 5.81 -10.36 17.41
C ILE A 180 7.32 -10.20 17.15
N GLU A 181 7.95 -11.23 16.62
CA GLU A 181 9.36 -11.18 16.24
C GLU A 181 9.58 -10.21 15.05
N LEU A 182 10.67 -9.46 15.12
CA LEU A 182 11.08 -8.57 14.02
C LEU A 182 11.56 -9.40 12.82
N GLY A 183 10.91 -9.22 11.70
CA GLY A 183 11.25 -9.90 10.45
C GLY A 183 12.04 -9.01 9.48
N GLY A 184 12.84 -9.63 8.60
CA GLY A 184 13.46 -8.97 7.45
C GLY A 184 14.69 -8.11 7.69
N GLY A 185 15.15 -7.95 8.92
CA GLY A 185 16.40 -7.24 9.25
C GLY A 185 17.65 -8.05 8.92
N ALA A 186 18.81 -7.38 8.77
CA ALA A 186 20.09 -8.04 8.50
C ALA A 186 20.45 -9.04 9.62
N ALA A 187 20.10 -8.73 10.88
CA ALA A 187 20.30 -9.63 12.01
C ALA A 187 19.45 -10.90 11.90
N ALA A 188 18.18 -10.79 11.51
CA ALA A 188 17.31 -11.95 11.28
C ALA A 188 17.81 -12.80 10.11
N LYS A 189 18.20 -12.19 9.00
CA LYS A 189 18.78 -12.91 7.84
C LYS A 189 20.10 -13.61 8.17
N ALA A 190 20.94 -13.00 9.00
CA ALA A 190 22.18 -13.64 9.49
C ALA A 190 21.85 -14.85 10.36
N GLY A 191 20.87 -14.73 11.27
CA GLY A 191 20.40 -15.84 12.11
C GLY A 191 19.86 -17.02 11.30
N GLU A 192 19.04 -16.76 10.29
CA GLU A 192 18.53 -17.78 9.36
C GLU A 192 19.67 -18.47 8.56
N GLY A 193 20.67 -17.69 8.13
CA GLY A 193 21.86 -18.21 7.46
C GLY A 193 22.66 -19.16 8.35
N PHE A 194 22.87 -18.80 9.60
CA PHE A 194 23.55 -19.64 10.61
C PHE A 194 22.76 -20.91 10.93
N ALA A 195 21.43 -20.82 11.08
CA ALA A 195 20.58 -21.98 11.32
C ALA A 195 20.61 -22.97 10.15
N LYS A 196 20.50 -22.49 8.91
CA LYS A 196 20.60 -23.32 7.70
C LYS A 196 21.99 -23.97 7.54
N ALA A 197 23.06 -23.26 7.86
CA ALA A 197 24.42 -23.80 7.84
C ALA A 197 24.63 -24.92 8.90
N LYS A 198 24.06 -24.73 10.10
CA LYS A 198 24.15 -25.70 11.19
C LYS A 198 23.38 -27.00 10.86
N VAL A 199 22.20 -26.91 10.24
CA VAL A 199 21.42 -28.08 9.79
C VAL A 199 22.19 -28.84 8.71
N LYS A 200 22.73 -28.16 7.69
CA LYS A 200 23.55 -28.82 6.65
C LYS A 200 24.82 -29.45 7.19
N GLY A 201 25.46 -28.83 8.18
CA GLY A 201 26.66 -29.37 8.85
C GLY A 201 26.36 -30.63 9.66
N SER A 202 25.20 -30.72 10.32
CA SER A 202 24.80 -31.91 11.08
C SER A 202 24.40 -33.09 10.18
N GLU A 203 23.78 -32.83 9.03
CA GLU A 203 23.44 -33.87 8.05
C GLU A 203 24.69 -34.47 7.37
N ALA A 204 25.74 -33.66 7.16
CA ALA A 204 27.02 -34.13 6.63
C ALA A 204 27.80 -34.99 7.63
N ALA A 205 27.71 -34.68 8.93
CA ALA A 205 28.37 -35.44 10.00
C ALA A 205 27.68 -36.80 10.31
N HIS A 206 26.42 -36.99 9.87
CA HIS A 206 25.71 -38.28 10.02
C HIS A 206 25.87 -39.23 8.82
N LYS A 207 26.55 -38.81 7.75
CA LYS A 207 26.80 -39.58 6.54
C LYS A 207 28.27 -40.04 6.37
N ALA A 208 29.11 -39.82 7.39
CA ALA A 208 30.51 -40.24 7.42
C ALA A 208 30.65 -41.41 8.46
#